data_1d7b51dbde67c8172466d12e419d9f2b
#
_entry.id   1d7b51dbde67c8172466d12e419d9f2b
#
_cell.length_a   1.000
_cell.length_b   1.000
_cell.length_c   1.000
_cell.angle_alpha   90.00
_cell.angle_beta   90.00
_cell.angle_gamma   90.00
#
_symmetry.space_group_name_H-M   'P 1'
#
loop_
_entity.id
_entity.type
_entity.pdbx_description
1 polymer ?
#
loop_
_entity_poly.entity_id
_entity_poly.type
_entity_poly.pdbx_seq_one_letter_code
_entity_poly.pdbx_strand_id
1 'polypeptide(L)'
;MGMNQTPASERIHISFFGKRNAGKSSIINAITGQDLAIVSDVKGTTTDPVYKTMELLPLGPVMIIDTPGIDDEGELGALRVKKSFQVLNKTDIAVLVTDIHIGKTWCEEELILRFQEKNIPWILVYNKTDLASETEAFSTADSIKSNSDTFAASGESASPASSESGKTNEIYVSAKTGRGIHELKEMLASLKPEETHKYPLIADLIAPEDLVLLVVPIDKAAPKGRLILPQQQTIRAVLEKGALSLVVRDTELKSTLESFRNHGITPKLVITDSQVFSKVSKDTPDTVPLTSFSILFARYKGDLATVVQGAAALDNIQDNDKILIAEGCTHHRQCDDIGTVKIPNWIRSYTKKEPEFVFTSGTEFPDDLKDYKLVVHCGGCMLNEREMKYRIACCQDQNVPVTNYGILIARVTGILKRSLEPFPDIYKLI
;
A
#
# COMPACT_ATOMS: atom_id res chain seq x y z
N MET A 1 13.99 -10.75 -9.35
CA MET A 1 14.36 -9.78 -8.29
C MET A 1 15.48 -10.35 -7.46
N GLY A 2 16.58 -9.61 -7.26
CA GLY A 2 17.70 -10.04 -6.41
C GLY A 2 17.26 -10.13 -4.94
N MET A 3 17.88 -11.01 -4.15
CA MET A 3 17.55 -11.22 -2.72
C MET A 3 17.75 -9.98 -1.83
N ASN A 4 18.36 -8.90 -2.34
CA ASN A 4 18.72 -7.68 -1.60
C ASN A 4 17.92 -6.44 -2.01
N GLN A 5 16.84 -6.58 -2.80
CA GLN A 5 16.05 -5.42 -3.20
C GLN A 5 14.85 -5.23 -2.27
N THR A 6 14.70 -4.01 -1.73
CA THR A 6 13.51 -3.60 -0.97
C THR A 6 12.25 -3.87 -1.81
N PRO A 7 11.24 -4.57 -1.25
CA PRO A 7 10.00 -4.84 -1.96
C PRO A 7 9.29 -3.57 -2.41
N ALA A 8 8.52 -3.64 -3.49
CA ALA A 8 7.77 -2.50 -4.01
C ALA A 8 6.83 -1.88 -2.95
N SER A 9 6.19 -2.71 -2.13
CA SER A 9 5.28 -2.29 -1.07
C SER A 9 5.92 -1.56 0.11
N GLU A 10 7.24 -1.59 0.21
CA GLU A 10 8.04 -0.97 1.28
C GLU A 10 8.82 0.26 0.79
N ARG A 11 8.70 0.58 -0.49
CA ARG A 11 9.33 1.75 -1.10
C ARG A 11 8.40 2.96 -0.96
N ILE A 12 8.99 4.15 -0.82
CA ILE A 12 8.23 5.40 -0.90
C ILE A 12 7.77 5.58 -2.35
N HIS A 13 6.46 5.67 -2.57
CA HIS A 13 5.88 5.88 -3.89
C HIS A 13 5.82 7.37 -4.22
N ILE A 14 6.66 7.82 -5.14
CA ILE A 14 6.70 9.21 -5.63
C ILE A 14 6.04 9.24 -7.00
N SER A 15 4.89 9.91 -7.12
CA SER A 15 4.14 9.97 -8.36
C SER A 15 4.20 11.35 -8.99
N PHE A 16 4.47 11.38 -10.31
CA PHE A 16 4.59 12.60 -11.10
C PHE A 16 3.31 12.84 -11.89
N PHE A 17 2.61 13.90 -11.57
CA PHE A 17 1.37 14.35 -12.19
C PHE A 17 1.60 15.63 -13.01
N GLY A 18 0.69 15.96 -13.88
CA GLY A 18 0.69 17.19 -14.68
C GLY A 18 0.29 16.95 -16.11
N LYS A 19 0.09 18.03 -16.84
CA LYS A 19 -0.33 18.02 -18.25
C LYS A 19 0.68 17.31 -19.14
N ARG A 20 0.22 16.98 -20.33
CA ARG A 20 1.07 16.51 -21.40
C ARG A 20 2.14 17.56 -21.69
N ASN A 21 3.36 17.13 -21.98
CA ASN A 21 4.51 18.00 -22.31
C ASN A 21 4.95 18.97 -21.19
N ALA A 22 4.43 18.88 -19.97
CA ALA A 22 4.94 19.63 -18.82
C ALA A 22 6.39 19.22 -18.45
N GLY A 23 6.86 18.08 -18.96
CA GLY A 23 8.23 17.59 -18.74
C GLY A 23 8.39 16.64 -17.56
N LYS A 24 7.32 15.91 -17.18
CA LYS A 24 7.35 14.90 -16.11
C LYS A 24 8.49 13.91 -16.29
N SER A 25 8.52 13.22 -17.43
CA SER A 25 9.56 12.23 -17.75
C SER A 25 10.96 12.84 -17.79
N SER A 26 11.11 14.07 -18.26
CA SER A 26 12.40 14.78 -18.25
C SER A 26 12.88 15.09 -16.84
N ILE A 27 11.98 15.50 -15.93
CA ILE A 27 12.31 15.72 -14.52
C ILE A 27 12.70 14.41 -13.85
N ILE A 28 11.95 13.32 -14.11
CA ILE A 28 12.30 11.98 -13.60
C ILE A 28 13.71 11.59 -14.03
N ASN A 29 14.04 11.73 -15.31
CA ASN A 29 15.39 11.44 -15.79
C ASN A 29 16.46 12.33 -15.14
N ALA A 30 16.18 13.63 -14.96
CA ALA A 30 17.10 14.57 -14.30
C ALA A 30 17.31 14.23 -12.81
N ILE A 31 16.25 13.86 -12.07
CA ILE A 31 16.34 13.45 -10.66
C ILE A 31 17.13 12.15 -10.53
N THR A 32 16.90 11.21 -11.43
CA THR A 32 17.48 9.86 -11.33
C THR A 32 18.90 9.78 -11.90
N GLY A 33 19.29 10.73 -12.75
CA GLY A 33 20.54 10.69 -13.51
C GLY A 33 20.59 9.56 -14.55
N GLN A 34 19.43 9.03 -14.95
CA GLN A 34 19.30 7.91 -15.88
C GLN A 34 18.14 8.17 -16.85
N ASP A 35 18.26 7.68 -18.07
CA ASP A 35 17.17 7.70 -19.06
C ASP A 35 16.13 6.61 -18.74
N LEU A 36 15.43 6.77 -17.63
CA LEU A 36 14.44 5.79 -17.13
C LEU A 36 13.07 5.96 -17.76
N ALA A 37 12.70 7.18 -18.10
CA ALA A 37 11.42 7.49 -18.73
C ALA A 37 11.64 7.77 -20.23
N ILE A 38 10.70 7.27 -21.05
CA ILE A 38 10.76 7.52 -22.48
C ILE A 38 10.32 8.97 -22.73
N VAL A 39 11.28 9.84 -23.06
CA VAL A 39 10.99 11.18 -23.55
C VAL A 39 10.74 11.08 -25.05
N SER A 40 9.52 11.34 -25.48
CA SER A 40 9.14 11.34 -26.91
C SER A 40 8.47 12.66 -27.28
N ASP A 41 8.87 13.21 -28.40
CA ASP A 41 8.24 14.39 -29.01
C ASP A 41 6.86 14.06 -29.63
N VAL A 42 6.51 12.77 -29.70
CA VAL A 42 5.24 12.30 -30.25
C VAL A 42 4.15 12.37 -29.20
N LYS A 43 3.05 13.05 -29.51
CA LYS A 43 1.88 13.19 -28.62
C LYS A 43 1.31 11.83 -28.22
N GLY A 44 1.18 11.55 -26.91
CA GLY A 44 0.48 10.38 -26.39
C GLY A 44 1.32 9.13 -26.18
N THR A 45 2.62 9.24 -25.91
CA THR A 45 3.54 8.11 -25.76
C THR A 45 3.28 7.27 -24.51
N THR A 46 2.85 7.89 -23.39
CA THR A 46 2.56 7.18 -22.14
C THR A 46 1.05 6.95 -22.02
N THR A 47 0.60 5.71 -22.21
CA THR A 47 -0.81 5.34 -22.06
C THR A 47 -1.15 4.80 -20.69
N ASP A 48 -0.19 4.16 -20.04
CA ASP A 48 -0.31 3.56 -18.70
C ASP A 48 0.75 4.16 -17.76
N PRO A 49 0.49 4.22 -16.45
CA PRO A 49 1.50 4.61 -15.48
C PRO A 49 2.73 3.71 -15.55
N VAL A 50 3.93 4.31 -15.60
CA VAL A 50 5.20 3.58 -15.66
C VAL A 50 5.83 3.55 -14.27
N TYR A 51 6.16 2.35 -13.79
CA TYR A 51 6.72 2.11 -12.47
C TYR A 51 8.21 1.80 -12.55
N LYS A 52 9.03 2.52 -11.78
CA LYS A 52 10.48 2.31 -11.69
C LYS A 52 10.92 2.28 -10.24
N THR A 53 11.62 1.22 -9.85
CA THR A 53 12.19 1.06 -8.50
C THR A 53 13.66 1.43 -8.50
N MET A 54 14.09 2.24 -7.52
CA MET A 54 15.48 2.66 -7.39
C MET A 54 15.82 3.10 -5.97
N GLU A 55 17.07 3.41 -5.73
CA GLU A 55 17.55 4.14 -4.57
C GLU A 55 17.68 5.62 -4.95
N LEU A 56 17.05 6.51 -4.20
CA LEU A 56 17.13 7.97 -4.37
C LEU A 56 17.62 8.60 -3.07
N LEU A 57 18.88 8.99 -3.02
CA LEU A 57 19.45 9.67 -1.85
C LEU A 57 18.95 11.13 -1.77
N PRO A 58 18.62 11.64 -0.56
CA PRO A 58 18.73 10.96 0.76
C PRO A 58 17.48 10.17 1.18
N LEU A 59 16.45 10.03 0.35
CA LEU A 59 15.19 9.31 0.66
C LEU A 59 15.37 7.81 0.91
N GLY A 60 16.31 7.16 0.19
CA GLY A 60 16.50 5.71 0.21
C GLY A 60 15.71 5.01 -0.89
N PRO A 61 15.15 3.80 -0.62
CA PRO A 61 14.43 3.03 -1.62
C PRO A 61 13.10 3.68 -2.00
N VAL A 62 12.94 4.02 -3.28
CA VAL A 62 11.73 4.65 -3.83
C VAL A 62 11.16 3.86 -5.00
N MET A 63 9.87 4.07 -5.25
CA MET A 63 9.19 3.72 -6.50
C MET A 63 8.73 5.00 -7.17
N ILE A 64 9.31 5.32 -8.31
CA ILE A 64 8.89 6.44 -9.14
C ILE A 64 7.76 5.98 -10.06
N ILE A 65 6.70 6.77 -10.12
CA ILE A 65 5.52 6.52 -10.94
C ILE A 65 5.33 7.71 -11.89
N ASP A 66 5.60 7.49 -13.19
CA ASP A 66 5.29 8.46 -14.24
C ASP A 66 3.87 8.26 -14.72
N THR A 67 3.01 9.28 -14.55
CA THR A 67 1.59 9.19 -14.91
C THR A 67 1.33 9.77 -16.30
N PRO A 68 0.31 9.27 -17.04
CA PRO A 68 -0.19 9.92 -18.24
C PRO A 68 -0.60 11.38 -18.00
N GLY A 69 -0.67 12.19 -19.07
CA GLY A 69 -1.17 13.56 -18.98
C GLY A 69 -2.62 13.63 -18.48
N ILE A 70 -2.92 14.65 -17.68
CA ILE A 70 -4.25 14.86 -17.07
C ILE A 70 -5.19 15.69 -17.94
N ASP A 71 -4.70 16.21 -19.05
CA ASP A 71 -5.39 17.08 -20.01
C ASP A 71 -5.78 16.35 -21.31
N ASP A 72 -5.80 15.01 -21.30
CA ASP A 72 -6.14 14.22 -22.46
C ASP A 72 -7.66 14.23 -22.70
N GLU A 73 -8.06 14.57 -23.94
CA GLU A 73 -9.45 14.61 -24.39
C GLU A 73 -9.86 13.33 -25.14
N GLY A 74 -11.18 13.07 -25.20
CA GLY A 74 -11.76 11.90 -25.87
C GLY A 74 -11.84 10.66 -24.96
N GLU A 75 -12.41 9.57 -25.48
CA GLU A 75 -12.62 8.33 -24.69
C GLU A 75 -11.33 7.73 -24.13
N LEU A 76 -10.28 7.71 -24.94
CA LEU A 76 -8.96 7.22 -24.51
C LEU A 76 -8.31 8.17 -23.49
N GLY A 77 -8.57 9.47 -23.63
CA GLY A 77 -8.14 10.50 -22.66
C GLY A 77 -8.80 10.32 -21.30
N ALA A 78 -10.10 10.10 -21.27
CA ALA A 78 -10.83 9.85 -20.01
C ALA A 78 -10.30 8.60 -19.26
N LEU A 79 -9.95 7.53 -19.97
CA LEU A 79 -9.33 6.33 -19.39
C LEU A 79 -7.95 6.63 -18.79
N ARG A 80 -7.14 7.44 -19.45
CA ARG A 80 -5.80 7.86 -18.96
C ARG A 80 -5.90 8.71 -17.71
N VAL A 81 -6.83 9.67 -17.71
CA VAL A 81 -7.12 10.52 -16.55
C VAL A 81 -7.58 9.66 -15.39
N LYS A 82 -8.50 8.70 -15.62
CA LYS A 82 -8.93 7.74 -14.58
C LYS A 82 -7.75 6.94 -14.01
N LYS A 83 -6.86 6.42 -14.86
CA LYS A 83 -5.65 5.71 -14.41
C LYS A 83 -4.71 6.60 -13.59
N SER A 84 -4.54 7.87 -13.99
CA SER A 84 -3.75 8.83 -13.22
C SER A 84 -4.35 9.08 -11.82
N PHE A 85 -5.67 9.17 -11.71
CA PHE A 85 -6.34 9.31 -10.41
C PHE A 85 -6.26 8.03 -9.56
N GLN A 86 -6.28 6.85 -10.15
CA GLN A 86 -6.07 5.60 -9.40
C GLN A 86 -4.66 5.53 -8.78
N VAL A 87 -3.65 6.15 -9.40
CA VAL A 87 -2.30 6.23 -8.84
C VAL A 87 -2.27 7.00 -7.52
N LEU A 88 -3.16 7.98 -7.31
CA LEU A 88 -3.24 8.73 -6.04
C LEU A 88 -3.41 7.82 -4.82
N ASN A 89 -4.14 6.72 -4.97
CA ASN A 89 -4.46 5.82 -3.86
C ASN A 89 -3.22 5.13 -3.27
N LYS A 90 -2.11 5.08 -4.02
CA LYS A 90 -0.84 4.49 -3.58
C LYS A 90 0.32 5.48 -3.53
N THR A 91 0.05 6.76 -3.76
CA THR A 91 1.06 7.83 -3.78
C THR A 91 1.40 8.28 -2.37
N ASP A 92 2.67 8.18 -1.98
CA ASP A 92 3.16 8.69 -0.70
C ASP A 92 3.60 10.15 -0.80
N ILE A 93 4.20 10.55 -1.94
CA ILE A 93 4.58 11.93 -2.26
C ILE A 93 4.13 12.23 -3.69
N ALA A 94 3.41 13.33 -3.88
CA ALA A 94 2.98 13.80 -5.20
C ALA A 94 3.89 14.92 -5.71
N VAL A 95 4.33 14.81 -6.96
CA VAL A 95 5.04 15.86 -7.68
C VAL A 95 4.15 16.34 -8.82
N LEU A 96 3.65 17.56 -8.71
CA LEU A 96 2.84 18.18 -9.74
C LEU A 96 3.72 19.04 -10.62
N VAL A 97 3.83 18.67 -11.89
CA VAL A 97 4.72 19.35 -12.85
C VAL A 97 3.90 20.21 -13.79
N THR A 98 4.24 21.49 -13.86
CA THR A 98 3.67 22.44 -14.83
C THR A 98 4.77 23.13 -15.63
N ASP A 99 4.43 23.63 -16.81
CA ASP A 99 5.29 24.48 -17.63
C ASP A 99 5.26 25.90 -17.07
N ILE A 100 6.42 26.54 -16.86
CA ILE A 100 6.51 27.89 -16.29
C ILE A 100 5.71 28.94 -17.10
N HIS A 101 5.61 28.75 -18.43
CA HIS A 101 4.87 29.68 -19.31
C HIS A 101 3.34 29.49 -19.23
N ILE A 102 2.88 28.32 -18.78
CA ILE A 102 1.44 28.01 -18.66
C ILE A 102 0.96 28.32 -17.23
N GLY A 103 1.79 28.03 -16.24
CA GLY A 103 1.46 28.18 -14.83
C GLY A 103 0.41 27.19 -14.34
N LYS A 104 -0.20 27.50 -13.21
CA LYS A 104 -1.32 26.75 -12.65
C LYS A 104 -2.58 27.00 -13.45
N THR A 105 -3.31 25.96 -13.77
CA THR A 105 -4.63 26.01 -14.39
C THR A 105 -5.61 25.23 -13.51
N TRP A 106 -6.88 25.23 -13.87
CA TRP A 106 -7.91 24.50 -13.14
C TRP A 106 -7.59 23.00 -12.94
N CYS A 107 -6.87 22.38 -13.88
CA CYS A 107 -6.45 20.95 -13.76
C CYS A 107 -5.46 20.73 -12.63
N GLU A 108 -4.47 21.64 -12.49
CA GLU A 108 -3.49 21.58 -11.42
C GLU A 108 -4.13 21.90 -10.06
N GLU A 109 -5.07 22.86 -10.02
CA GLU A 109 -5.81 23.21 -8.81
C GLU A 109 -6.69 22.03 -8.32
N GLU A 110 -7.40 21.37 -9.23
CA GLU A 110 -8.17 20.17 -8.91
C GLU A 110 -7.29 19.05 -8.31
N LEU A 111 -6.10 18.81 -8.89
CA LEU A 111 -5.16 17.84 -8.33
C LEU A 111 -4.68 18.21 -6.93
N ILE A 112 -4.34 19.48 -6.70
CA ILE A 112 -3.92 19.97 -5.39
C ILE A 112 -5.02 19.74 -4.35
N LEU A 113 -6.28 20.04 -4.68
CA LEU A 113 -7.41 19.74 -3.80
C LEU A 113 -7.49 18.24 -3.46
N ARG A 114 -7.33 17.37 -4.46
CA ARG A 114 -7.33 15.91 -4.24
C ARG A 114 -6.15 15.43 -3.39
N PHE A 115 -4.97 16.05 -3.54
CA PHE A 115 -3.82 15.74 -2.67
C PHE A 115 -4.12 16.11 -1.22
N GLN A 116 -4.76 17.27 -1.00
CA GLN A 116 -5.16 17.74 0.33
C GLN A 116 -6.23 16.84 0.94
N GLU A 117 -7.29 16.50 0.19
CA GLU A 117 -8.35 15.57 0.65
C GLU A 117 -7.80 14.21 1.07
N LYS A 118 -6.79 13.70 0.34
CA LYS A 118 -6.15 12.41 0.63
C LYS A 118 -4.96 12.51 1.59
N ASN A 119 -4.66 13.69 2.15
CA ASN A 119 -3.49 13.95 2.99
C ASN A 119 -2.20 13.42 2.34
N ILE A 120 -2.00 13.72 1.06
CA ILE A 120 -0.78 13.38 0.33
C ILE A 120 0.14 14.60 0.35
N PRO A 121 1.37 14.51 0.90
CA PRO A 121 2.39 15.55 0.74
C PRO A 121 2.67 15.80 -0.73
N TRP A 122 2.78 17.06 -1.14
CA TRP A 122 2.97 17.39 -2.55
C TRP A 122 3.92 18.58 -2.76
N ILE A 123 4.54 18.62 -3.95
CA ILE A 123 5.37 19.71 -4.44
C ILE A 123 4.85 20.12 -5.82
N LEU A 124 4.69 21.42 -6.03
CA LEU A 124 4.44 22.00 -7.35
C LEU A 124 5.77 22.41 -7.99
N VAL A 125 6.04 21.86 -9.17
CA VAL A 125 7.28 22.05 -9.89
C VAL A 125 7.02 22.83 -11.18
N TYR A 126 7.51 24.06 -11.25
CA TYR A 126 7.53 24.86 -12.48
C TYR A 126 8.77 24.50 -13.28
N ASN A 127 8.57 23.75 -14.36
CA ASN A 127 9.65 23.28 -15.22
C ASN A 127 9.90 24.23 -16.40
N LYS A 128 11.00 24.02 -17.14
CA LYS A 128 11.43 24.76 -18.34
C LYS A 128 11.87 26.20 -18.07
N THR A 129 12.45 26.46 -16.90
CA THR A 129 12.97 27.79 -16.54
C THR A 129 14.09 28.27 -17.46
N ASP A 130 14.70 27.38 -18.24
CA ASP A 130 15.68 27.73 -19.29
C ASP A 130 15.07 28.48 -20.49
N LEU A 131 13.75 28.42 -20.66
CA LEU A 131 13.04 29.11 -21.73
C LEU A 131 12.45 30.46 -21.27
N ALA A 132 12.36 30.72 -19.96
CA ALA A 132 11.87 32.01 -19.43
C ALA A 132 12.98 33.08 -19.43
N SER A 133 12.64 34.31 -19.80
CA SER A 133 13.54 35.45 -19.62
C SER A 133 13.74 35.72 -18.12
N GLU A 134 14.97 36.16 -17.72
CA GLU A 134 15.30 36.41 -16.30
C GLU A 134 14.31 37.37 -15.61
N THR A 135 13.71 38.28 -16.36
CA THR A 135 12.72 39.25 -15.88
C THR A 135 11.35 38.61 -15.57
N GLU A 136 10.95 37.57 -16.29
CA GLU A 136 9.65 36.88 -16.09
C GLU A 136 9.70 35.90 -14.93
N ALA A 137 10.84 35.28 -14.69
CA ALA A 137 11.02 34.35 -13.56
C ALA A 137 10.96 35.05 -12.20
N PHE A 138 11.42 36.34 -12.12
CA PHE A 138 11.36 37.16 -10.90
C PHE A 138 9.99 37.81 -10.69
N SER A 139 9.29 38.25 -11.77
CA SER A 139 8.00 38.94 -11.66
C SER A 139 6.87 37.98 -11.24
N THR A 140 6.94 36.72 -11.64
CA THR A 140 5.99 35.69 -11.17
C THR A 140 6.22 35.27 -9.70
N ALA A 141 7.48 35.26 -9.23
CA ALA A 141 7.79 35.01 -7.83
C ALA A 141 7.34 36.16 -6.91
N ASP A 142 7.42 37.41 -7.35
CA ASP A 142 6.98 38.59 -6.57
C ASP A 142 5.45 38.80 -6.63
N SER A 143 4.78 38.45 -7.73
CA SER A 143 3.32 38.55 -7.86
C SER A 143 2.58 37.53 -6.95
N ILE A 144 3.21 36.40 -6.63
CA ILE A 144 2.66 35.38 -5.71
C ILE A 144 2.79 35.85 -4.25
N LYS A 145 3.84 36.59 -3.90
CA LYS A 145 3.97 37.20 -2.56
C LYS A 145 2.94 38.30 -2.28
N SER A 146 2.51 39.04 -3.30
CA SER A 146 1.54 40.15 -3.13
C SER A 146 0.08 39.70 -3.05
N ASN A 147 -0.28 38.52 -3.49
CA ASN A 147 -1.66 38.00 -3.41
C ASN A 147 -1.98 37.28 -2.08
N SER A 148 -0.99 37.01 -1.23
CA SER A 148 -1.23 36.45 0.11
C SER A 148 -1.66 37.49 1.15
N ASP A 149 -1.47 38.80 0.87
CA ASP A 149 -1.75 39.88 1.83
C ASP A 149 -3.14 40.52 1.68
N THR A 150 -3.95 40.14 0.69
CA THR A 150 -5.23 40.79 0.40
C THR A 150 -6.49 40.06 0.90
N PHE A 151 -6.36 38.96 1.63
CA PHE A 151 -7.52 38.23 2.20
C PHE A 151 -7.59 38.23 3.74
N ALA A 152 -7.03 39.25 4.38
CA ALA A 152 -7.13 39.41 5.83
C ALA A 152 -7.87 40.69 6.21
N ALA A 153 -9.17 40.77 5.92
CA ALA A 153 -10.06 41.77 6.53
C ALA A 153 -11.54 41.33 6.47
N SER A 154 -11.96 40.44 7.36
CA SER A 154 -13.30 40.50 8.00
C SER A 154 -13.41 39.36 9.04
N GLY A 155 -13.56 39.78 10.28
CA GLY A 155 -13.60 39.19 11.56
C GLY A 155 -14.31 37.86 11.77
N GLU A 156 -13.75 37.04 12.62
CA GLU A 156 -14.27 36.68 13.93
C GLU A 156 -13.43 35.57 14.57
N SER A 157 -13.31 35.65 15.87
CA SER A 157 -12.41 34.94 16.78
C SER A 157 -12.51 33.41 16.76
N ALA A 158 -11.39 32.70 16.52
CA ALA A 158 -11.12 31.37 17.03
C ALA A 158 -9.63 31.23 17.37
N SER A 159 -9.33 30.63 18.52
CA SER A 159 -8.06 30.54 19.22
C SER A 159 -6.91 29.91 18.40
N PRO A 160 -5.64 30.27 18.67
CA PRO A 160 -4.50 29.90 17.82
C PRO A 160 -4.01 28.48 18.14
N ALA A 161 -4.07 27.59 17.13
CA ALA A 161 -3.24 26.40 17.08
C ALA A 161 -2.02 26.72 16.18
N SER A 162 -0.86 26.70 16.82
CA SER A 162 0.52 26.65 16.29
C SER A 162 0.76 26.99 14.81
N SER A 163 1.27 28.21 14.58
CA SER A 163 1.89 28.66 13.33
C SER A 163 3.21 27.94 13.07
N GLU A 164 3.22 26.95 12.18
CA GLU A 164 4.45 26.51 11.55
C GLU A 164 4.78 27.43 10.34
N SER A 165 6.00 27.92 10.32
CA SER A 165 6.59 28.81 9.32
C SER A 165 6.33 28.32 7.88
N GLY A 166 5.84 29.22 7.02
CA GLY A 166 5.49 28.96 5.62
C GLY A 166 6.62 28.35 4.77
N LYS A 167 6.66 27.03 4.69
CA LYS A 167 7.39 26.32 3.63
C LYS A 167 6.53 26.39 2.37
N THR A 168 7.01 27.12 1.36
CA THR A 168 6.36 27.11 0.04
C THR A 168 6.56 25.72 -0.59
N ASN A 169 5.45 25.04 -0.93
CA ASN A 169 5.47 23.74 -1.63
C ASN A 169 5.75 23.92 -3.14
N GLU A 170 6.41 25.00 -3.55
CA GLU A 170 6.64 25.33 -4.96
C GLU A 170 8.13 25.47 -5.24
N ILE A 171 8.57 24.98 -6.40
CA ILE A 171 9.96 25.06 -6.85
C ILE A 171 10.06 25.29 -8.36
N TYR A 172 11.10 26.02 -8.78
CA TYR A 172 11.38 26.36 -10.17
C TYR A 172 12.60 25.55 -10.65
N VAL A 173 12.44 24.77 -11.73
CA VAL A 173 13.49 23.89 -12.23
C VAL A 173 13.62 23.95 -13.75
N SER A 174 14.78 23.53 -14.26
CA SER A 174 14.95 23.13 -15.65
C SER A 174 15.51 21.72 -15.72
N ALA A 175 14.71 20.79 -16.16
CA ALA A 175 15.15 19.42 -16.39
C ALA A 175 16.25 19.33 -17.46
N LYS A 176 16.31 20.31 -18.39
CA LYS A 176 17.30 20.37 -19.47
C LYS A 176 18.68 20.80 -18.99
N THR A 177 18.75 21.82 -18.11
CA THR A 177 20.02 22.38 -17.62
C THR A 177 20.44 21.79 -16.26
N GLY A 178 19.55 21.10 -15.57
CA GLY A 178 19.77 20.59 -14.21
C GLY A 178 19.54 21.63 -13.11
N ARG A 179 19.16 22.87 -13.44
CA ARG A 179 18.91 23.93 -12.44
C ARG A 179 17.73 23.55 -11.55
N GLY A 180 17.89 23.68 -10.22
CA GLY A 180 16.86 23.41 -9.22
C GLY A 180 16.59 21.92 -8.96
N ILE A 181 17.28 20.99 -9.64
CA ILE A 181 17.05 19.54 -9.47
C ILE A 181 17.61 19.04 -8.13
N HIS A 182 18.71 19.61 -7.64
CA HIS A 182 19.25 19.25 -6.33
C HIS A 182 18.30 19.69 -5.21
N GLU A 183 17.82 20.91 -5.27
CA GLU A 183 16.85 21.48 -4.33
C GLU A 183 15.53 20.69 -4.32
N LEU A 184 15.08 20.25 -5.50
CA LEU A 184 13.90 19.38 -5.60
C LEU A 184 14.11 18.03 -4.87
N LYS A 185 15.31 17.43 -4.95
CA LYS A 185 15.64 16.21 -4.20
C LYS A 185 15.60 16.44 -2.69
N GLU A 186 16.14 17.57 -2.21
CA GLU A 186 16.10 17.93 -0.79
C GLU A 186 14.65 18.17 -0.30
N MET A 187 13.83 18.86 -1.11
CA MET A 187 12.42 19.05 -0.81
C MET A 187 11.67 17.70 -0.74
N LEU A 188 11.91 16.81 -1.69
CA LEU A 188 11.32 15.45 -1.65
C LEU A 188 11.72 14.70 -0.38
N ALA A 189 12.99 14.82 0.02
CA ALA A 189 13.50 14.20 1.24
C ALA A 189 12.82 14.77 2.51
N SER A 190 12.54 16.06 2.52
CA SER A 190 11.85 16.70 3.65
C SER A 190 10.38 16.29 3.79
N LEU A 191 9.77 15.77 2.72
CA LEU A 191 8.40 15.27 2.70
C LEU A 191 8.31 13.78 2.96
N LYS A 192 9.43 13.11 3.30
CA LYS A 192 9.41 11.68 3.64
C LYS A 192 8.33 11.43 4.69
N PRO A 193 7.33 10.58 4.39
CA PRO A 193 6.33 10.23 5.38
C PRO A 193 7.01 9.58 6.59
N GLU A 194 6.62 9.98 7.78
CA GLU A 194 7.00 9.23 8.98
C GLU A 194 6.37 7.83 8.87
N GLU A 195 7.15 6.81 9.24
CA GLU A 195 6.63 5.44 9.31
C GLU A 195 5.67 5.31 10.50
N THR A 196 4.44 5.79 10.31
CA THR A 196 3.41 5.78 11.35
C THR A 196 2.46 4.60 11.13
N HIS A 197 2.97 3.38 11.15
CA HIS A 197 2.09 2.24 11.31
C HIS A 197 1.42 2.30 12.69
N LYS A 198 0.10 2.19 12.73
CA LYS A 198 -0.65 2.19 14.00
C LYS A 198 -0.15 1.12 14.97
N TYR A 199 0.30 -0.01 14.42
CA TYR A 199 0.87 -1.12 15.16
C TYR A 199 2.15 -1.61 14.47
N PRO A 200 3.20 -1.98 15.21
CA PRO A 200 4.33 -2.70 14.65
C PRO A 200 3.89 -4.09 14.17
N LEU A 201 4.67 -4.69 13.27
CA LEU A 201 4.31 -6.01 12.72
C LEU A 201 4.17 -7.06 13.83
N ILE A 202 5.12 -7.12 14.78
CA ILE A 202 5.16 -8.10 15.86
C ILE A 202 5.80 -7.58 17.15
N ALA A 203 6.55 -6.47 17.10
CA ALA A 203 7.43 -6.04 18.18
C ALA A 203 6.72 -5.72 19.51
N ASP A 204 5.41 -5.49 19.50
CA ASP A 204 4.57 -5.28 20.69
C ASP A 204 4.01 -6.59 21.28
N LEU A 205 4.11 -7.71 20.56
CA LEU A 205 3.64 -9.02 21.01
C LEU A 205 4.75 -9.86 21.66
N ILE A 206 6.00 -9.43 21.50
CA ILE A 206 7.19 -10.18 21.94
C ILE A 206 8.18 -9.28 22.69
N ALA A 207 9.01 -9.88 23.53
CA ALA A 207 10.13 -9.25 24.22
C ALA A 207 11.47 -9.79 23.69
N PRO A 208 12.61 -9.11 23.98
CA PRO A 208 13.92 -9.69 23.76
C PRO A 208 14.03 -11.09 24.37
N GLU A 209 14.77 -11.99 23.71
CA GLU A 209 14.98 -13.39 24.11
C GLU A 209 13.76 -14.31 24.00
N ASP A 210 12.54 -13.79 23.73
CA ASP A 210 11.38 -14.65 23.47
C ASP A 210 11.62 -15.54 22.25
N LEU A 211 11.20 -16.81 22.34
CA LEU A 211 11.24 -17.73 21.21
C LEU A 211 9.96 -17.67 20.39
N VAL A 212 10.08 -17.27 19.13
CA VAL A 212 8.98 -17.26 18.15
C VAL A 212 9.14 -18.40 17.16
N LEU A 213 8.13 -19.24 17.05
CA LEU A 213 8.13 -20.39 16.14
C LEU A 213 7.34 -20.05 14.86
N LEU A 214 8.02 -20.05 13.74
CA LEU A 214 7.46 -19.75 12.42
C LEU A 214 7.22 -21.05 11.65
N VAL A 215 5.98 -21.34 11.30
CA VAL A 215 5.61 -22.55 10.57
C VAL A 215 5.37 -22.21 9.12
N VAL A 216 6.28 -22.69 8.26
CA VAL A 216 6.33 -22.38 6.83
C VAL A 216 6.12 -23.65 6.02
N PRO A 217 4.96 -23.84 5.37
CA PRO A 217 4.78 -24.97 4.45
C PRO A 217 5.68 -24.80 3.23
N ILE A 218 6.17 -25.92 2.70
CA ILE A 218 6.88 -25.92 1.42
C ILE A 218 5.85 -25.94 0.30
N ASP A 219 5.51 -24.77 -0.18
CA ASP A 219 4.57 -24.59 -1.28
C ASP A 219 5.31 -24.70 -2.63
N LYS A 220 4.78 -25.53 -3.54
CA LYS A 220 5.29 -25.68 -4.92
C LYS A 220 5.07 -24.41 -5.76
N ALA A 221 4.11 -23.59 -5.38
CA ALA A 221 3.81 -22.30 -6.03
C ALA A 221 4.77 -21.17 -5.61
N ALA A 222 5.45 -21.30 -4.47
CA ALA A 222 6.44 -20.34 -4.04
C ALA A 222 7.67 -20.36 -4.97
N PRO A 223 8.32 -19.20 -5.22
CA PRO A 223 9.55 -19.17 -6.00
C PRO A 223 10.61 -20.06 -5.36
N LYS A 224 11.25 -20.93 -6.16
CA LYS A 224 12.30 -21.84 -5.66
C LYS A 224 13.37 -21.09 -4.87
N GLY A 225 13.73 -21.61 -3.70
CA GLY A 225 14.78 -21.08 -2.84
C GLY A 225 14.45 -19.78 -2.13
N ARG A 226 13.16 -19.39 -2.02
CA ARG A 226 12.75 -18.14 -1.36
C ARG A 226 11.60 -18.37 -0.39
N LEU A 227 11.67 -17.67 0.74
CA LEU A 227 10.52 -17.40 1.57
C LEU A 227 9.67 -16.30 0.92
N ILE A 228 8.36 -16.31 1.13
CA ILE A 228 7.49 -15.21 0.69
C ILE A 228 7.71 -13.97 1.57
N LEU A 229 7.37 -12.80 1.03
CA LEU A 229 7.63 -11.52 1.68
C LEU A 229 7.11 -11.43 3.13
N PRO A 230 5.89 -11.84 3.48
CA PRO A 230 5.42 -11.81 4.87
C PRO A 230 6.28 -12.63 5.83
N GLN A 231 6.80 -13.77 5.40
CA GLN A 231 7.68 -14.61 6.21
C GLN A 231 9.02 -13.93 6.46
N GLN A 232 9.64 -13.37 5.41
CA GLN A 232 10.91 -12.65 5.52
C GLN A 232 10.81 -11.43 6.44
N GLN A 233 9.75 -10.62 6.30
CA GLN A 233 9.53 -9.44 7.13
C GLN A 233 9.28 -9.81 8.59
N THR A 234 8.51 -10.86 8.85
CA THR A 234 8.27 -11.32 10.23
C THR A 234 9.56 -11.82 10.88
N ILE A 235 10.39 -12.61 10.17
CA ILE A 235 11.72 -13.02 10.68
C ILE A 235 12.55 -11.78 11.02
N ARG A 236 12.62 -10.82 10.11
CA ARG A 236 13.38 -9.58 10.32
C ARG A 236 12.88 -8.82 11.54
N ALA A 237 11.58 -8.63 11.70
CA ALA A 237 10.98 -7.92 12.83
C ALA A 237 11.21 -8.64 14.18
N VAL A 238 11.21 -9.97 14.20
CA VAL A 238 11.58 -10.76 15.39
C VAL A 238 13.02 -10.49 15.78
N LEU A 239 13.96 -10.54 14.83
CA LEU A 239 15.38 -10.31 15.08
C LEU A 239 15.67 -8.86 15.51
N GLU A 240 15.01 -7.88 14.92
CA GLU A 240 15.14 -6.45 15.30
C GLU A 240 14.68 -6.20 16.73
N LYS A 241 13.71 -6.98 17.23
CA LYS A 241 13.27 -6.92 18.63
C LYS A 241 14.26 -7.59 19.59
N GLY A 242 15.28 -8.31 19.11
CA GLY A 242 16.20 -9.10 19.93
C GLY A 242 15.61 -10.43 20.39
N ALA A 243 14.56 -10.90 19.73
CA ALA A 243 13.93 -12.20 20.00
C ALA A 243 14.53 -13.30 19.11
N LEU A 244 14.24 -14.56 19.45
CA LEU A 244 14.73 -15.74 18.73
C LEU A 244 13.67 -16.22 17.73
N SER A 245 14.08 -16.53 16.52
CA SER A 245 13.22 -17.07 15.48
C SER A 245 13.62 -18.48 15.10
N LEU A 246 12.73 -19.45 15.29
CA LEU A 246 12.88 -20.79 14.76
C LEU A 246 11.88 -21.03 13.64
N VAL A 247 12.38 -21.39 12.46
CA VAL A 247 11.55 -21.67 11.28
C VAL A 247 11.50 -23.19 11.06
N VAL A 248 10.28 -23.73 11.01
CA VAL A 248 10.04 -25.18 10.80
C VAL A 248 8.98 -25.38 9.72
N ARG A 249 8.97 -26.58 9.12
CA ARG A 249 7.86 -26.99 8.26
C ARG A 249 6.66 -27.40 9.09
N ASP A 250 5.48 -27.34 8.49
CA ASP A 250 4.24 -27.82 9.12
C ASP A 250 4.27 -29.30 9.51
N THR A 251 5.12 -30.11 8.82
CA THR A 251 5.33 -31.52 9.12
C THR A 251 6.24 -31.77 10.32
N GLU A 252 7.02 -30.80 10.72
CA GLU A 252 8.00 -30.88 11.82
C GLU A 252 7.51 -30.23 13.12
N LEU A 253 6.45 -29.44 13.05
CA LEU A 253 5.95 -28.66 14.19
C LEU A 253 5.70 -29.53 15.43
N LYS A 254 4.97 -30.63 15.27
CA LYS A 254 4.60 -31.48 16.40
C LYS A 254 5.83 -32.01 17.15
N SER A 255 6.78 -32.62 16.43
CA SER A 255 8.02 -33.15 17.02
C SER A 255 8.89 -32.06 17.66
N THR A 256 8.92 -30.86 17.06
CA THR A 256 9.62 -29.69 17.61
C THR A 256 9.01 -29.25 18.94
N LEU A 257 7.68 -29.11 19.01
CA LEU A 257 6.98 -28.73 20.26
C LEU A 257 7.10 -29.81 21.35
N GLU A 258 7.08 -31.10 21.00
CA GLU A 258 7.34 -32.21 21.93
C GLU A 258 8.76 -32.15 22.49
N SER A 259 9.75 -31.90 21.63
CA SER A 259 11.15 -31.72 22.06
C SER A 259 11.29 -30.51 22.99
N PHE A 260 10.68 -29.39 22.68
CA PHE A 260 10.69 -28.21 23.53
C PHE A 260 10.10 -28.49 24.90
N ARG A 261 8.94 -29.12 24.95
CA ARG A 261 8.30 -29.50 26.20
C ARG A 261 9.21 -30.38 27.07
N ASN A 262 9.91 -31.35 26.48
CA ASN A 262 10.83 -32.23 27.18
C ASN A 262 12.04 -31.47 27.79
N HIS A 263 12.40 -30.32 27.24
CA HIS A 263 13.49 -29.46 27.72
C HIS A 263 12.99 -28.23 28.52
N GLY A 264 11.69 -28.17 28.86
CA GLY A 264 11.13 -27.04 29.60
C GLY A 264 11.06 -25.73 28.81
N ILE A 265 11.11 -25.80 27.49
CA ILE A 265 11.04 -24.63 26.59
C ILE A 265 9.59 -24.44 26.13
N THR A 266 9.09 -23.22 26.24
CA THR A 266 7.76 -22.85 25.74
C THR A 266 7.89 -21.68 24.75
N PRO A 267 7.49 -21.84 23.48
CA PRO A 267 7.48 -20.71 22.57
C PRO A 267 6.51 -19.62 23.04
N LYS A 268 6.90 -18.36 22.86
CA LYS A 268 6.05 -17.20 23.15
C LYS A 268 4.87 -17.09 22.21
N LEU A 269 5.10 -17.43 20.94
CA LEU A 269 4.11 -17.30 19.86
C LEU A 269 4.44 -18.28 18.74
N VAL A 270 3.41 -18.90 18.19
CA VAL A 270 3.47 -19.66 16.93
C VAL A 270 2.81 -18.84 15.83
N ILE A 271 3.50 -18.67 14.70
CA ILE A 271 3.00 -17.94 13.52
C ILE A 271 3.03 -18.87 12.32
N THR A 272 1.91 -18.99 11.63
CA THR A 272 1.79 -19.95 10.53
C THR A 272 1.26 -19.31 9.25
N ASP A 273 1.44 -19.99 8.13
CA ASP A 273 0.71 -19.72 6.91
C ASP A 273 -0.76 -20.18 7.05
N SER A 274 -1.69 -19.35 6.57
CA SER A 274 -3.13 -19.62 6.69
C SER A 274 -3.55 -20.91 5.99
N GLN A 275 -2.83 -21.39 4.98
CA GLN A 275 -3.15 -22.63 4.27
C GLN A 275 -3.04 -23.88 5.15
N VAL A 276 -2.15 -23.85 6.14
CA VAL A 276 -1.92 -25.00 7.05
C VAL A 276 -2.47 -24.76 8.46
N PHE A 277 -3.26 -23.70 8.64
CA PHE A 277 -3.80 -23.26 9.92
C PHE A 277 -4.50 -24.39 10.71
N SER A 278 -5.37 -25.15 10.06
CA SER A 278 -6.12 -26.24 10.71
C SER A 278 -5.19 -27.31 11.29
N LYS A 279 -4.11 -27.67 10.57
CA LYS A 279 -3.12 -28.65 11.05
C LYS A 279 -2.30 -28.07 12.20
N VAL A 280 -1.76 -26.86 12.01
CA VAL A 280 -0.93 -26.18 13.02
C VAL A 280 -1.69 -25.94 14.31
N SER A 281 -2.97 -25.57 14.22
CA SER A 281 -3.82 -25.39 15.41
C SER A 281 -4.02 -26.67 16.21
N LYS A 282 -4.09 -27.82 15.56
CA LYS A 282 -4.21 -29.14 16.23
C LYS A 282 -2.90 -29.57 16.90
N ASP A 283 -1.76 -29.25 16.26
CA ASP A 283 -0.44 -29.65 16.74
C ASP A 283 0.11 -28.70 17.82
N THR A 284 -0.42 -27.47 17.93
CA THR A 284 0.03 -26.46 18.90
C THR A 284 -0.82 -26.57 20.19
N PRO A 285 -0.20 -26.71 21.38
CA PRO A 285 -0.90 -26.74 22.66
C PRO A 285 -1.71 -25.44 22.89
N ASP A 286 -2.85 -25.52 23.59
CA ASP A 286 -3.68 -24.34 23.86
C ASP A 286 -2.99 -23.30 24.76
N THR A 287 -1.95 -23.69 25.49
CA THR A 287 -1.13 -22.78 26.30
C THR A 287 -0.17 -21.89 25.47
N VAL A 288 -0.01 -22.18 24.18
CA VAL A 288 0.86 -21.42 23.29
C VAL A 288 0.00 -20.60 22.32
N PRO A 289 0.10 -19.26 22.37
CA PRO A 289 -0.63 -18.38 21.47
C PRO A 289 -0.30 -18.68 19.99
N LEU A 290 -1.31 -18.60 19.13
CA LEU A 290 -1.21 -18.92 17.72
C LEU A 290 -1.82 -17.80 16.86
N THR A 291 -1.12 -17.40 15.80
CA THR A 291 -1.66 -16.49 14.78
C THR A 291 -1.12 -16.83 13.40
N SER A 292 -1.44 -16.03 12.38
CA SER A 292 -0.91 -16.21 11.02
C SER A 292 -0.23 -14.97 10.49
N PHE A 293 0.66 -15.16 9.51
CA PHE A 293 1.28 -14.05 8.77
C PHE A 293 0.21 -13.10 8.19
N SER A 294 -0.88 -13.65 7.63
CA SER A 294 -1.95 -12.83 7.05
C SER A 294 -2.68 -11.97 8.07
N ILE A 295 -2.85 -12.45 9.32
CA ILE A 295 -3.47 -11.69 10.42
C ILE A 295 -2.53 -10.58 10.89
N LEU A 296 -1.23 -10.88 11.06
CA LEU A 296 -0.23 -9.87 11.40
C LEU A 296 -0.18 -8.75 10.36
N PHE A 297 -0.20 -9.10 9.08
CA PHE A 297 -0.16 -8.12 7.99
C PHE A 297 -1.47 -7.32 7.85
N ALA A 298 -2.62 -7.92 8.13
CA ALA A 298 -3.89 -7.18 8.19
C ALA A 298 -3.88 -6.11 9.29
N ARG A 299 -3.21 -6.39 10.42
CA ARG A 299 -3.01 -5.44 11.51
C ARG A 299 -1.98 -4.37 11.16
N TYR A 300 -0.89 -4.75 10.51
CA TYR A 300 0.24 -3.90 10.18
C TYR A 300 -0.08 -2.88 9.08
N LYS A 301 -0.65 -3.34 7.94
CA LYS A 301 -0.90 -2.50 6.75
C LYS A 301 -2.36 -2.05 6.61
N GLY A 302 -3.28 -2.61 7.37
CA GLY A 302 -4.70 -2.38 7.16
C GLY A 302 -5.45 -2.05 8.45
N ASP A 303 -6.64 -2.61 8.55
CA ASP A 303 -7.51 -2.52 9.71
C ASP A 303 -8.02 -3.93 10.08
N LEU A 304 -7.34 -4.56 11.05
CA LEU A 304 -7.68 -5.91 11.49
C LEU A 304 -9.10 -5.97 12.06
N ALA A 305 -9.57 -4.93 12.76
CA ALA A 305 -10.91 -4.89 13.32
C ALA A 305 -11.97 -4.96 12.23
N THR A 306 -11.85 -4.13 11.20
CA THR A 306 -12.77 -4.09 10.06
C THR A 306 -12.80 -5.43 9.32
N VAL A 307 -11.66 -6.05 9.03
CA VAL A 307 -11.65 -7.33 8.28
C VAL A 307 -12.14 -8.52 9.11
N VAL A 308 -11.98 -8.47 10.44
CA VAL A 308 -12.55 -9.47 11.37
C VAL A 308 -14.08 -9.35 11.42
N GLN A 309 -14.60 -8.14 11.60
CA GLN A 309 -16.05 -7.89 11.60
C GLN A 309 -16.68 -8.24 10.24
N GLY A 310 -16.03 -7.87 9.14
CA GLY A 310 -16.51 -8.17 7.79
C GLY A 310 -16.65 -9.66 7.50
N ALA A 311 -15.83 -10.51 8.14
CA ALA A 311 -15.95 -11.96 7.99
C ALA A 311 -17.29 -12.52 8.49
N ALA A 312 -18.02 -11.81 9.36
CA ALA A 312 -19.34 -12.21 9.82
C ALA A 312 -20.38 -12.22 8.66
N ALA A 313 -20.13 -11.47 7.60
CA ALA A 313 -21.00 -11.46 6.42
C ALA A 313 -21.11 -12.84 5.75
N LEU A 314 -20.12 -13.73 5.94
CA LEU A 314 -20.18 -15.11 5.42
C LEU A 314 -21.41 -15.88 5.88
N ASP A 315 -21.91 -15.64 7.10
CA ASP A 315 -23.07 -16.32 7.65
C ASP A 315 -24.38 -15.94 6.97
N ASN A 316 -24.38 -14.79 6.25
CA ASN A 316 -25.55 -14.21 5.60
C ASN A 316 -25.52 -14.34 4.06
N ILE A 317 -24.53 -15.04 3.50
CA ILE A 317 -24.42 -15.26 2.05
C ILE A 317 -25.56 -16.15 1.57
N GLN A 318 -26.17 -15.75 0.45
CA GLN A 318 -27.22 -16.49 -0.23
C GLN A 318 -26.78 -16.94 -1.62
N ASP A 319 -27.63 -17.74 -2.28
CA ASP A 319 -27.39 -18.14 -3.66
C ASP A 319 -27.45 -16.91 -4.58
N ASN A 320 -26.55 -16.82 -5.54
CA ASN A 320 -26.35 -15.71 -6.48
C ASN A 320 -25.88 -14.38 -5.87
N ASP A 321 -25.57 -14.31 -4.55
CA ASP A 321 -24.89 -13.16 -4.00
C ASP A 321 -23.51 -12.97 -4.66
N LYS A 322 -23.15 -11.74 -5.02
CA LYS A 322 -21.85 -11.46 -5.62
C LYS A 322 -20.77 -11.26 -4.55
N ILE A 323 -19.69 -11.99 -4.69
CA ILE A 323 -18.50 -11.88 -3.82
C ILE A 323 -17.32 -11.43 -4.69
N LEU A 324 -16.70 -10.31 -4.32
CA LEU A 324 -15.48 -9.84 -4.97
C LEU A 324 -14.25 -10.48 -4.31
N ILE A 325 -13.45 -11.19 -5.09
CA ILE A 325 -12.12 -11.68 -4.69
C ILE A 325 -11.08 -10.71 -5.27
N ALA A 326 -10.46 -9.89 -4.41
CA ALA A 326 -9.53 -8.84 -4.81
C ALA A 326 -8.08 -9.21 -4.47
N GLU A 327 -7.27 -9.46 -5.49
CA GLU A 327 -5.84 -9.76 -5.35
C GLU A 327 -4.99 -8.52 -5.59
N GLY A 328 -4.00 -8.27 -4.73
CA GLY A 328 -3.08 -7.12 -4.85
C GLY A 328 -1.90 -7.37 -5.80
N CYS A 329 -1.80 -8.52 -6.41
CA CYS A 329 -0.70 -8.89 -7.31
C CYS A 329 -1.21 -9.63 -8.55
N THR A 330 -0.36 -9.65 -9.58
CA THR A 330 -0.60 -10.35 -10.84
C THR A 330 0.33 -11.57 -10.95
N HIS A 331 0.24 -12.50 -9.99
CA HIS A 331 1.05 -13.72 -10.07
C HIS A 331 0.43 -14.74 -11.03
N HIS A 332 1.25 -15.67 -11.52
CA HIS A 332 0.77 -16.71 -12.41
C HIS A 332 -0.15 -17.68 -11.66
N ARG A 333 -1.41 -17.77 -12.07
CA ARG A 333 -2.41 -18.66 -11.46
C ARG A 333 -2.09 -20.11 -11.80
N GLN A 334 -2.03 -20.95 -10.77
CA GLN A 334 -1.87 -22.41 -10.90
C GLN A 334 -3.21 -23.13 -10.73
N CYS A 335 -3.26 -24.43 -11.06
CA CYS A 335 -4.49 -25.24 -10.99
C CYS A 335 -5.15 -25.26 -9.60
N ASP A 336 -4.38 -25.07 -8.52
CA ASP A 336 -4.85 -25.05 -7.13
C ASP A 336 -4.68 -23.66 -6.47
N ASP A 337 -4.87 -22.60 -7.24
CA ASP A 337 -4.72 -21.22 -6.76
C ASP A 337 -5.64 -20.92 -5.58
N ILE A 338 -5.12 -20.16 -4.60
CA ILE A 338 -5.86 -19.84 -3.37
C ILE A 338 -7.09 -18.99 -3.68
N GLY A 339 -6.88 -17.90 -4.43
CA GLY A 339 -7.93 -16.90 -4.67
C GLY A 339 -9.04 -17.41 -5.58
N THR A 340 -8.66 -18.06 -6.68
CA THR A 340 -9.63 -18.43 -7.72
C THR A 340 -10.24 -19.81 -7.56
N VAL A 341 -9.62 -20.69 -6.77
CA VAL A 341 -10.08 -22.08 -6.59
C VAL A 341 -10.43 -22.39 -5.13
N LYS A 342 -9.45 -22.25 -4.21
CA LYS A 342 -9.63 -22.73 -2.84
C LYS A 342 -10.62 -21.86 -2.06
N ILE A 343 -10.54 -20.54 -2.12
CA ILE A 343 -11.44 -19.63 -1.40
C ILE A 343 -12.90 -19.81 -1.85
N PRO A 344 -13.23 -19.81 -3.14
CA PRO A 344 -14.58 -20.11 -3.60
C PRO A 344 -15.11 -21.44 -3.05
N ASN A 345 -14.29 -22.51 -3.09
CA ASN A 345 -14.69 -23.81 -2.59
C ASN A 345 -14.89 -23.82 -1.07
N TRP A 346 -14.08 -23.14 -0.29
CA TRP A 346 -14.27 -23.00 1.15
C TRP A 346 -15.52 -22.21 1.49
N ILE A 347 -15.81 -21.12 0.78
CA ILE A 347 -17.04 -20.33 0.99
C ILE A 347 -18.27 -21.19 0.68
N ARG A 348 -18.33 -21.89 -0.46
CA ARG A 348 -19.43 -22.80 -0.78
C ARG A 348 -19.60 -23.92 0.27
N SER A 349 -18.48 -24.51 0.68
CA SER A 349 -18.50 -25.56 1.70
C SER A 349 -19.00 -25.08 3.06
N TYR A 350 -18.67 -23.85 3.44
CA TYR A 350 -19.07 -23.24 4.70
C TYR A 350 -20.54 -22.78 4.67
N THR A 351 -20.92 -22.01 3.67
CA THR A 351 -22.24 -21.38 3.56
C THR A 351 -23.32 -22.37 3.09
N LYS A 352 -22.93 -23.45 2.39
CA LYS A 352 -23.82 -24.37 1.66
C LYS A 352 -24.67 -23.65 0.60
N LYS A 353 -24.11 -22.57 0.01
CA LYS A 353 -24.72 -21.73 -1.01
C LYS A 353 -23.84 -21.65 -2.25
N GLU A 354 -24.42 -21.19 -3.35
CA GLU A 354 -23.76 -21.00 -4.64
C GLU A 354 -23.71 -19.49 -5.00
N PRO A 355 -22.81 -18.71 -4.36
CA PRO A 355 -22.60 -17.30 -4.73
C PRO A 355 -21.85 -17.18 -6.05
N GLU A 356 -21.99 -16.02 -6.69
CA GLU A 356 -21.22 -15.60 -7.86
C GLU A 356 -19.89 -14.97 -7.42
N PHE A 357 -18.77 -15.39 -8.03
CA PHE A 357 -17.46 -14.85 -7.72
C PHE A 357 -16.95 -13.96 -8.86
N VAL A 358 -16.57 -12.74 -8.49
CA VAL A 358 -15.90 -11.77 -9.39
C VAL A 358 -14.45 -11.60 -8.94
N PHE A 359 -13.52 -11.59 -9.87
CA PHE A 359 -12.08 -11.57 -9.57
C PHE A 359 -11.42 -10.33 -10.14
N THR A 360 -10.63 -9.64 -9.32
CA THR A 360 -9.75 -8.55 -9.75
C THR A 360 -8.31 -8.81 -9.30
N SER A 361 -7.34 -8.25 -10.02
CA SER A 361 -5.92 -8.47 -9.72
C SER A 361 -5.08 -7.20 -9.90
N GLY A 362 -3.95 -7.14 -9.19
CA GLY A 362 -3.02 -6.02 -9.26
C GLY A 362 -3.62 -4.72 -8.73
N THR A 363 -3.61 -3.67 -9.54
CA THR A 363 -4.14 -2.35 -9.19
C THR A 363 -5.62 -2.17 -9.54
N GLU A 364 -6.23 -3.16 -10.15
CA GLU A 364 -7.66 -3.12 -10.47
C GLU A 364 -8.48 -3.33 -9.20
N PHE A 365 -9.24 -2.31 -8.84
CA PHE A 365 -10.21 -2.37 -7.76
C PHE A 365 -11.44 -1.56 -8.18
N PRO A 366 -12.68 -2.11 -8.11
CA PRO A 366 -13.87 -1.43 -8.59
C PRO A 366 -14.17 -0.17 -7.77
N ASP A 367 -14.59 0.90 -8.44
CA ASP A 367 -15.02 2.14 -7.79
C ASP A 367 -16.43 1.98 -7.16
N ASP A 368 -17.30 1.16 -7.76
CA ASP A 368 -18.63 0.83 -7.24
C ASP A 368 -18.65 -0.60 -6.71
N LEU A 369 -18.92 -0.72 -5.42
CA LEU A 369 -18.93 -1.99 -4.71
C LEU A 369 -20.34 -2.42 -4.25
N LYS A 370 -21.37 -1.61 -4.49
CA LYS A 370 -22.71 -1.80 -3.94
C LYS A 370 -23.37 -3.13 -4.32
N ASP A 371 -22.98 -3.69 -5.48
CA ASP A 371 -23.50 -4.97 -5.95
C ASP A 371 -22.90 -6.17 -5.19
N TYR A 372 -21.78 -5.95 -4.45
CA TYR A 372 -21.11 -7.04 -3.76
C TYR A 372 -21.60 -7.19 -2.33
N LYS A 373 -21.89 -8.43 -1.94
CA LYS A 373 -22.28 -8.80 -0.59
C LYS A 373 -21.09 -8.89 0.36
N LEU A 374 -19.92 -9.21 -0.19
CA LEU A 374 -18.65 -9.31 0.54
C LEU A 374 -17.48 -9.05 -0.40
N VAL A 375 -16.49 -8.34 0.09
CA VAL A 375 -15.17 -8.24 -0.54
C VAL A 375 -14.18 -9.10 0.24
N VAL A 376 -13.49 -9.99 -0.45
CA VAL A 376 -12.44 -10.84 0.12
C VAL A 376 -11.11 -10.42 -0.48
N HIS A 377 -10.27 -9.74 0.28
CA HIS A 377 -8.98 -9.25 -0.18
C HIS A 377 -7.86 -10.26 0.12
N CYS A 378 -6.85 -10.36 -0.74
CA CYS A 378 -5.63 -11.11 -0.40
C CYS A 378 -4.86 -10.43 0.74
N GLY A 379 -3.75 -11.03 1.20
CA GLY A 379 -2.90 -10.46 2.26
C GLY A 379 -2.22 -9.12 1.90
N GLY A 380 -2.34 -8.65 0.66
CA GLY A 380 -1.83 -7.35 0.23
C GLY A 380 -0.31 -7.17 0.34
N CYS A 381 0.46 -8.26 0.30
CA CYS A 381 1.91 -8.23 0.50
C CYS A 381 2.66 -7.35 -0.53
N MET A 382 2.11 -7.19 -1.73
CA MET A 382 2.67 -6.37 -2.81
C MET A 382 2.10 -4.95 -2.86
N LEU A 383 1.06 -4.66 -2.08
CA LEU A 383 0.48 -3.33 -1.97
C LEU A 383 1.13 -2.56 -0.83
N ASN A 384 1.27 -1.24 -1.00
CA ASN A 384 1.66 -0.38 0.11
C ASN A 384 0.47 -0.14 1.07
N GLU A 385 0.75 0.45 2.21
CA GLU A 385 -0.25 0.69 3.26
C GLU A 385 -1.38 1.61 2.79
N ARG A 386 -1.06 2.66 2.00
CA ARG A 386 -2.05 3.60 1.47
C ARG A 386 -3.08 2.92 0.58
N GLU A 387 -2.63 2.07 -0.33
CA GLU A 387 -3.53 1.32 -1.21
C GLU A 387 -4.42 0.35 -0.42
N MET A 388 -3.87 -0.33 0.60
CA MET A 388 -4.67 -1.21 1.46
C MET A 388 -5.73 -0.44 2.24
N LYS A 389 -5.36 0.68 2.87
CA LYS A 389 -6.30 1.54 3.59
C LYS A 389 -7.37 2.12 2.66
N TYR A 390 -6.98 2.55 1.46
CA TYR A 390 -7.92 3.03 0.45
C TYR A 390 -8.98 1.98 0.10
N ARG A 391 -8.58 0.73 -0.19
CA ARG A 391 -9.52 -0.34 -0.54
C ARG A 391 -10.47 -0.66 0.60
N ILE A 392 -9.98 -0.68 1.84
CA ILE A 392 -10.82 -0.87 3.03
C ILE A 392 -11.79 0.30 3.18
N ALA A 393 -11.33 1.54 3.04
CA ALA A 393 -12.19 2.74 3.13
C ALA A 393 -13.27 2.74 2.04
N CYS A 394 -12.96 2.38 0.79
CA CYS A 394 -13.96 2.24 -0.27
C CYS A 394 -15.08 1.25 0.09
N CYS A 395 -14.73 0.16 0.78
CA CYS A 395 -15.72 -0.80 1.27
C CYS A 395 -16.58 -0.20 2.40
N GLN A 396 -15.94 0.48 3.37
CA GLN A 396 -16.63 1.11 4.51
C GLN A 396 -17.57 2.22 4.06
N ASP A 397 -17.14 3.11 3.17
CA ASP A 397 -17.91 4.24 2.64
C ASP A 397 -19.19 3.78 1.90
N GLN A 398 -19.12 2.59 1.29
CA GLN A 398 -20.25 1.99 0.57
C GLN A 398 -21.03 0.95 1.42
N ASN A 399 -20.67 0.79 2.70
CA ASN A 399 -21.24 -0.20 3.61
C ASN A 399 -21.18 -1.64 3.10
N VAL A 400 -20.10 -1.99 2.39
CA VAL A 400 -19.84 -3.35 1.91
C VAL A 400 -18.85 -4.03 2.86
N PRO A 401 -19.21 -5.18 3.45
CA PRO A 401 -18.31 -5.91 4.32
C PRO A 401 -17.03 -6.32 3.60
N VAL A 402 -15.88 -6.18 4.26
CA VAL A 402 -14.58 -6.57 3.72
C VAL A 402 -13.86 -7.48 4.69
N THR A 403 -13.27 -8.57 4.18
CA THR A 403 -12.41 -9.47 4.95
C THR A 403 -11.16 -9.81 4.13
N ASN A 404 -10.23 -10.54 4.71
CA ASN A 404 -9.07 -11.03 3.99
C ASN A 404 -8.97 -12.56 4.00
N TYR A 405 -8.09 -13.10 3.15
CA TYR A 405 -7.88 -14.56 3.03
C TYR A 405 -7.60 -15.22 4.38
N GLY A 406 -6.72 -14.63 5.20
CA GLY A 406 -6.33 -15.22 6.49
C GLY A 406 -7.48 -15.30 7.49
N ILE A 407 -8.24 -14.22 7.63
CA ILE A 407 -9.41 -14.17 8.52
C ILE A 407 -10.53 -15.08 8.01
N LEU A 408 -10.78 -15.06 6.69
CA LEU A 408 -11.76 -15.96 6.07
C LEU A 408 -11.42 -17.43 6.35
N ILE A 409 -10.18 -17.84 6.09
CA ILE A 409 -9.73 -19.22 6.33
C ILE A 409 -9.86 -19.57 7.81
N ALA A 410 -9.44 -18.67 8.72
CA ALA A 410 -9.58 -18.90 10.15
C ALA A 410 -11.04 -19.08 10.58
N ARG A 411 -11.98 -18.32 9.99
CA ARG A 411 -13.41 -18.44 10.26
C ARG A 411 -13.97 -19.76 9.77
N VAL A 412 -13.78 -20.09 8.48
CA VAL A 412 -14.34 -21.32 7.88
C VAL A 412 -13.77 -22.61 8.47
N THR A 413 -12.55 -22.53 9.04
CA THR A 413 -11.91 -23.66 9.74
C THR A 413 -12.19 -23.68 11.24
N GLY A 414 -12.95 -22.73 11.78
CA GLY A 414 -13.36 -22.66 13.18
C GLY A 414 -12.27 -22.24 14.18
N ILE A 415 -11.14 -21.70 13.70
CA ILE A 415 -9.99 -21.33 14.55
C ILE A 415 -9.82 -19.81 14.72
N LEU A 416 -10.81 -19.01 14.25
CA LEU A 416 -10.72 -17.56 14.30
C LEU A 416 -10.44 -17.03 15.71
N LYS A 417 -11.18 -17.50 16.71
CA LYS A 417 -10.99 -17.08 18.12
C LYS A 417 -9.56 -17.30 18.57
N ARG A 418 -9.04 -18.50 18.40
CA ARG A 418 -7.69 -18.87 18.78
C ARG A 418 -6.63 -18.04 18.08
N SER A 419 -6.84 -17.74 16.80
CA SER A 419 -5.90 -16.95 15.99
C SER A 419 -5.84 -15.47 16.39
N LEU A 420 -6.82 -14.99 17.15
CA LEU A 420 -6.93 -13.61 17.64
C LEU A 420 -6.57 -13.45 19.12
N GLU A 421 -6.27 -14.53 19.85
CA GLU A 421 -5.82 -14.47 21.26
C GLU A 421 -4.65 -13.50 21.49
N PRO A 422 -3.65 -13.39 20.58
CA PRO A 422 -2.57 -12.39 20.73
C PRO A 422 -3.04 -10.93 20.66
N PHE A 423 -4.31 -10.66 20.27
CA PHE A 423 -4.86 -9.33 20.04
C PHE A 423 -6.12 -9.10 20.88
N PRO A 424 -5.99 -8.79 22.20
CA PRO A 424 -7.13 -8.75 23.14
C PRO A 424 -8.24 -7.77 22.74
N ASP A 425 -7.89 -6.64 22.13
CA ASP A 425 -8.87 -5.63 21.71
C ASP A 425 -9.70 -6.09 20.50
N ILE A 426 -9.09 -6.86 19.60
CA ILE A 426 -9.76 -7.45 18.45
C ILE A 426 -10.55 -8.69 18.85
N TYR A 427 -10.03 -9.49 19.78
CA TYR A 427 -10.70 -10.68 20.30
C TYR A 427 -12.08 -10.39 20.89
N LYS A 428 -12.28 -9.21 21.49
CA LYS A 428 -13.57 -8.77 22.04
C LYS A 428 -14.65 -8.46 20.99
N LEU A 429 -14.27 -8.38 19.71
CA LEU A 429 -15.20 -8.05 18.60
C LEU A 429 -15.92 -9.28 18.01
N ILE A 430 -15.59 -10.51 18.48
CA ILE A 430 -16.10 -11.78 17.95
C ILE A 430 -16.86 -12.59 18.97
#